data_89612200fbc4278912b5b86f9d483b06
#
_entry.id   89612200fbc4278912b5b86f9d483b06
#
_cell.length_a   1.000
_cell.length_b   1.000
_cell.length_c   1.000
_cell.angle_alpha   90.00
_cell.angle_beta   90.00
_cell.angle_gamma   90.00
#
_symmetry.space_group_name_H-M   'P 1'
#
loop_
_entity.id
_entity.type
_entity.pdbx_description
1 polymer ?
#
loop_
_entity_poly.entity_id
_entity_poly.type
_entity_poly.pdbx_seq_one_letter_code
_entity_poly.pdbx_strand_id
1 'polypeptide(L)'
;MYSATKAAVIGLTKALARELAPSNIQVNCVAPGAIDTKMNSNLSPDERAALADEIPMGRFGLPGEIAGVVSFLAGSDSDYVTAQVITADGGMT
;
A
#
# COMPACT_ATOMS: atom_id res chain seq x y z
N MET A 1 -10.62 -5.54 6.44
CA MET A 1 -11.08 -4.95 7.70
C MET A 1 -10.18 -3.79 8.09
N TYR A 2 -10.78 -2.70 8.46
CA TYR A 2 -10.05 -1.53 8.93
C TYR A 2 -9.67 -1.75 10.40
N SER A 3 -8.39 -1.79 10.69
CA SER A 3 -7.93 -1.96 12.06
C SER A 3 -7.52 -0.62 12.68
N ALA A 4 -7.50 -0.57 14.02
CA ALA A 4 -7.00 0.60 14.73
C ALA A 4 -5.54 0.91 14.38
N THR A 5 -4.73 -0.12 14.15
CA THR A 5 -3.35 0.02 13.73
C THR A 5 -3.23 0.72 12.38
N LYS A 6 -4.06 0.33 11.41
CA LYS A 6 -4.05 0.96 10.08
C LYS A 6 -4.46 2.43 10.19
N ALA A 7 -5.51 2.73 10.95
CA ALA A 7 -5.95 4.11 11.17
C ALA A 7 -4.86 4.96 11.85
N ALA A 8 -4.14 4.37 12.81
CA ALA A 8 -3.04 5.05 13.48
C ALA A 8 -1.89 5.38 12.53
N VAL A 9 -1.52 4.45 11.65
CA VAL A 9 -0.47 4.69 10.65
C VAL A 9 -0.87 5.81 9.69
N ILE A 10 -2.11 5.83 9.24
CA ILE A 10 -2.62 6.90 8.35
C ILE A 10 -2.57 8.24 9.07
N GLY A 11 -3.06 8.31 10.31
CA GLY A 11 -3.03 9.54 11.11
C GLY A 11 -1.62 10.05 11.35
N LEU A 12 -0.70 9.15 11.69
CA LEU A 12 0.70 9.48 11.92
C LEU A 12 1.35 10.00 10.63
N THR A 13 1.09 9.36 9.50
CA THR A 13 1.60 9.79 8.20
C THR A 13 1.20 11.24 7.91
N LYS A 14 -0.08 11.56 8.08
CA LYS A 14 -0.58 12.90 7.80
C LYS A 14 -0.03 13.94 8.77
N ALA A 15 0.09 13.61 10.04
CA ALA A 15 0.63 14.51 11.06
C ALA A 15 2.11 14.80 10.80
N LEU A 16 2.91 13.76 10.55
CA LEU A 16 4.34 13.93 10.26
C LEU A 16 4.56 14.68 8.96
N ALA A 17 3.75 14.41 7.94
CA ALA A 17 3.87 15.11 6.67
C ALA A 17 3.68 16.61 6.83
N ARG A 18 2.68 17.03 7.59
CA ARG A 18 2.43 18.45 7.84
C ARG A 18 3.54 19.11 8.64
N GLU A 19 4.06 18.40 9.64
CA GLU A 19 5.13 18.90 10.48
C GLU A 19 6.44 19.06 9.70
N LEU A 20 6.74 18.12 8.81
CA LEU A 20 8.03 18.05 8.13
C LEU A 20 8.04 18.70 6.75
N ALA A 21 6.86 19.03 6.19
CA ALA A 21 6.77 19.67 4.89
C ALA A 21 7.57 20.98 4.79
N PRO A 22 7.56 21.86 5.81
CA PRO A 22 8.38 23.07 5.75
C PRO A 22 9.88 22.80 5.65
N SER A 23 10.33 21.62 6.09
CA SER A 23 11.72 21.19 5.97
C SER A 23 12.00 20.45 4.65
N ASN A 24 11.05 20.46 3.72
CA ASN A 24 11.14 19.78 2.43
C ASN A 24 11.31 18.26 2.59
N ILE A 25 10.63 17.69 3.56
CA ILE A 25 10.60 16.24 3.79
C ILE A 25 9.19 15.75 3.48
N GLN A 26 9.11 14.75 2.59
CA GLN A 26 7.85 14.12 2.21
C GLN A 26 7.60 12.88 3.08
N VAL A 27 6.37 12.70 3.51
CA VAL A 27 5.96 11.51 4.27
C VAL A 27 4.69 10.97 3.63
N ASN A 28 4.78 9.77 3.11
CA ASN A 28 3.67 9.07 2.47
C ASN A 28 3.58 7.64 3.01
N CYS A 29 2.43 7.04 2.83
CA CYS A 29 2.18 5.67 3.26
C CYS A 29 1.75 4.83 2.05
N VAL A 30 2.26 3.61 1.94
CA VAL A 30 1.80 2.64 0.96
C VAL A 30 1.07 1.54 1.71
N ALA A 31 -0.18 1.28 1.33
CA ALA A 31 -1.02 0.25 1.93
C ALA A 31 -1.26 -0.86 0.90
N PRO A 32 -0.46 -1.94 0.93
CA PRO A 32 -0.65 -3.05 0.00
C PRO A 32 -1.83 -3.92 0.40
N GLY A 33 -2.47 -4.55 -0.59
CA GLY A 33 -3.48 -5.57 -0.37
C GLY A 33 -2.87 -6.96 -0.30
N ALA A 34 -3.56 -7.94 -0.89
CA ALA A 34 -3.08 -9.32 -0.96
C ALA A 34 -1.97 -9.41 -2.02
N ILE A 35 -0.76 -9.68 -1.57
CA ILE A 35 0.43 -9.73 -2.41
C ILE A 35 0.96 -11.16 -2.45
N ASP A 36 1.39 -11.60 -3.62
CA ASP A 36 1.92 -12.94 -3.84
C ASP A 36 3.33 -13.04 -3.26
N THR A 37 3.40 -13.45 -2.00
CA THR A 37 4.64 -13.58 -1.23
C THR A 37 4.72 -14.97 -0.63
N LYS A 38 5.87 -15.28 -0.02
CA LYS A 38 6.04 -16.54 0.71
C LYS A 38 5.05 -16.72 1.85
N MET A 39 4.56 -15.65 2.44
CA MET A 39 3.56 -15.71 3.50
C MET A 39 2.25 -16.34 3.03
N ASN A 40 1.96 -16.25 1.73
CA ASN A 40 0.75 -16.81 1.13
C ASN A 40 0.99 -18.17 0.47
N SER A 41 2.21 -18.72 0.55
CA SER A 41 2.56 -19.97 -0.12
C SER A 41 1.91 -21.20 0.51
N ASN A 42 1.41 -21.08 1.74
CA ASN A 42 0.72 -22.15 2.45
C ASN A 42 -0.78 -22.25 2.10
N LEU A 43 -1.30 -21.33 1.31
CA LEU A 43 -2.67 -21.41 0.84
C LEU A 43 -2.81 -22.50 -0.21
N SER A 44 -3.90 -23.28 -0.12
CA SER A 44 -4.23 -24.25 -1.16
C SER A 44 -4.59 -23.52 -2.46
N PRO A 45 -4.54 -24.21 -3.63
CA PRO A 45 -5.01 -23.59 -4.88
C PRO A 45 -6.44 -23.09 -4.80
N ASP A 46 -7.34 -23.81 -4.12
CA ASP A 46 -8.73 -23.39 -3.95
C ASP A 46 -8.86 -22.15 -3.07
N GLU A 47 -8.07 -22.09 -2.01
CA GLU A 47 -8.04 -20.93 -1.12
C GLU A 47 -7.51 -19.69 -1.84
N ARG A 48 -6.46 -19.86 -2.65
CA ARG A 48 -5.91 -18.76 -3.45
C ARG A 48 -6.93 -18.25 -4.48
N ALA A 49 -7.60 -19.17 -5.16
CA ALA A 49 -8.61 -18.80 -6.15
C ALA A 49 -9.78 -18.05 -5.53
N ALA A 50 -10.25 -18.51 -4.36
CA ALA A 50 -11.33 -17.85 -3.64
C ALA A 50 -10.94 -16.45 -3.20
N LEU A 51 -9.73 -16.28 -2.71
CA LEU A 51 -9.24 -14.95 -2.28
C LEU A 51 -9.06 -14.02 -3.48
N ALA A 52 -8.51 -14.54 -4.59
CA ALA A 52 -8.35 -13.74 -5.81
C ALA A 52 -9.70 -13.28 -6.37
N ASP A 53 -10.75 -14.10 -6.26
CA ASP A 53 -12.09 -13.72 -6.71
C ASP A 53 -12.66 -12.52 -5.93
N GLU A 54 -12.25 -12.32 -4.69
CA GLU A 54 -12.67 -11.19 -3.88
C GLU A 54 -11.99 -9.89 -4.27
N ILE A 55 -10.89 -9.97 -5.03
CA ILE A 55 -10.15 -8.80 -5.48
C ILE A 55 -10.74 -8.34 -6.81
N PRO A 56 -11.18 -7.09 -6.96
CA PRO A 56 -11.77 -6.62 -8.21
C PRO A 56 -10.91 -6.83 -9.45
N MET A 57 -9.57 -6.69 -9.33
CA MET A 57 -8.68 -6.99 -10.46
C MET A 57 -8.47 -8.49 -10.69
N GLY A 58 -9.02 -9.34 -9.81
CA GLY A 58 -9.06 -10.79 -10.02
C GLY A 58 -7.75 -11.52 -9.76
N ARG A 59 -6.77 -10.88 -9.16
CA ARG A 59 -5.47 -11.50 -8.89
C ARG A 59 -4.77 -10.86 -7.70
N PHE A 60 -3.81 -11.59 -7.13
CA PHE A 60 -2.88 -11.04 -6.16
C PHE A 60 -1.95 -10.02 -6.85
N GLY A 61 -1.53 -9.03 -6.10
CA GLY A 61 -0.47 -8.16 -6.56
C GLY A 61 0.89 -8.86 -6.50
N LEU A 62 1.83 -8.36 -7.27
CA LEU A 62 3.21 -8.85 -7.25
C LEU A 62 4.08 -7.92 -6.40
N PRO A 63 5.10 -8.46 -5.70
CA PRO A 63 6.00 -7.61 -4.91
C PRO A 63 6.59 -6.45 -5.72
N GLY A 64 6.92 -6.67 -6.99
CA GLY A 64 7.44 -5.63 -7.88
C GLY A 64 6.46 -4.50 -8.14
N GLU A 65 5.15 -4.78 -8.07
CA GLU A 65 4.13 -3.75 -8.25
C GLU A 65 4.07 -2.80 -7.05
N ILE A 66 4.29 -3.34 -5.85
CA ILE A 66 4.40 -2.51 -4.65
C ILE A 66 5.73 -1.73 -4.65
N ALA A 67 6.82 -2.38 -5.05
CA ALA A 67 8.12 -1.73 -5.19
C ALA A 67 8.07 -0.57 -6.17
N GLY A 68 7.29 -0.68 -7.25
CA GLY A 68 7.09 0.40 -8.22
C GLY A 68 6.43 1.63 -7.60
N VAL A 69 5.44 1.44 -6.74
CA VAL A 69 4.79 2.54 -6.03
C VAL A 69 5.80 3.23 -5.10
N VAL A 70 6.56 2.45 -4.34
CA VAL A 70 7.59 3.00 -3.44
C VAL A 70 8.66 3.75 -4.24
N SER A 71 9.09 3.19 -5.36
CA SER A 71 10.08 3.82 -6.23
C SER A 71 9.59 5.17 -6.77
N PHE A 72 8.32 5.24 -7.18
CA PHE A 72 7.71 6.50 -7.60
C PHE A 72 7.76 7.54 -6.47
N LEU A 73 7.37 7.15 -5.26
CA LEU A 73 7.34 8.06 -4.11
C LEU A 73 8.74 8.50 -3.68
N ALA A 74 9.76 7.69 -3.92
CA ALA A 74 11.15 8.01 -3.59
C ALA A 74 11.82 8.86 -4.68
N GLY A 75 11.24 8.95 -5.86
CA GLY A 75 11.82 9.64 -7.00
C GLY A 75 11.36 11.09 -7.14
N SER A 76 11.96 11.79 -8.11
CA SER A 76 11.66 13.20 -8.34
C SER A 76 10.26 13.44 -8.94
N ASP A 77 9.65 12.43 -9.55
CA ASP A 77 8.32 12.57 -10.13
C ASP A 77 7.24 12.81 -9.08
N SER A 78 7.53 12.56 -7.80
CA SER A 78 6.62 12.77 -6.69
C SER A 78 7.00 13.95 -5.79
N ASP A 79 7.77 14.90 -6.29
CA ASP A 79 8.31 15.99 -5.47
C ASP A 79 7.25 16.85 -4.78
N TYR A 80 6.04 16.90 -5.31
CA TYR A 80 4.94 17.65 -4.72
C TYR A 80 3.93 16.76 -4.00
N VAL A 81 4.26 15.49 -3.76
CA VAL A 81 3.36 14.50 -3.13
C VAL A 81 3.79 14.28 -1.69
N THR A 82 2.93 14.62 -0.75
CA THR A 82 3.13 14.32 0.67
C THR A 82 1.78 14.14 1.36
N ALA A 83 1.77 13.54 2.53
CA ALA A 83 0.58 13.25 3.33
C ALA A 83 -0.43 12.32 2.63
N GLN A 84 0.03 11.52 1.67
CA GLN A 84 -0.85 10.62 0.92
C GLN A 84 -0.76 9.19 1.43
N VAL A 85 -1.89 8.51 1.36
CA VAL A 85 -1.95 7.06 1.56
C VAL A 85 -2.31 6.45 0.22
N ILE A 86 -1.38 5.70 -0.37
CA ILE A 86 -1.60 5.06 -1.66
C ILE A 86 -1.92 3.60 -1.40
N THR A 87 -3.16 3.22 -1.70
CA THR A 87 -3.61 1.85 -1.54
C THR A 87 -3.39 1.09 -2.85
N ALA A 88 -2.62 0.02 -2.79
CA ALA A 88 -2.31 -0.81 -3.94
C ALA A 88 -2.84 -2.23 -3.67
N ASP A 89 -4.13 -2.43 -3.91
CA ASP A 89 -4.85 -3.63 -3.48
C ASP A 89 -5.77 -4.21 -4.58
N GLY A 90 -5.58 -3.80 -5.82
CA GLY A 90 -6.41 -4.28 -6.92
C GLY A 90 -7.87 -3.84 -6.83
N GLY A 91 -8.15 -2.81 -6.06
CA GLY A 91 -9.49 -2.26 -5.90
C GLY A 91 -10.30 -2.87 -4.76
N MET A 92 -9.66 -3.62 -3.86
CA MET A 92 -10.36 -4.36 -2.80
C MET A 92 -11.01 -3.45 -1.75
N THR A 93 -10.50 -2.25 -1.55
CA THR A 93 -11.06 -1.30 -0.59
C THR A 93 -11.67 -0.07 -1.24
#